data_2ca24272c7d8b6c60c87df3832336d22
#
_entry.id   2ca24272c7d8b6c60c87df3832336d22
#
_cell.length_a   1.000
_cell.length_b   1.000
_cell.length_c   1.000
_cell.angle_alpha   90.00
_cell.angle_beta   90.00
_cell.angle_gamma   90.00
#
_symmetry.space_group_name_H-M   'P 1'
#
loop_
_entity.id
_entity.type
_entity.pdbx_description
1 polymer ?
#
loop_
_entity_poly.entity_id
_entity_poly.type
_entity_poly.pdbx_seq_one_letter_code
_entity_poly.pdbx_strand_id
1 'polypeptide(L)'
;MAELDPFAGLANVLGVAPVQVDPHRQARKGVPEVVYAAGKAPRLTLAAVRDLLERQPNGRVLVSRATAEVADLLRSELEPSGAGVLAAPNGGTLLVTRRDADPPIETGGVVGLLTAGASDAPIADEAAWVAREMGCRIVRADDVGVAGLHRLEAPLRSLREHAADVVIVVAGMDGALPSVVSGLVDVPVIGLPTSIGYGLGGGGVAALLSMLQTCAPGLVVVNIDNGVGAGATAALIANRVAAARPRGAGI
;
A
#
# COMPACT_ATOMS: atom_id res chain seq x y z
N MET A 1 -17.18 -17.35 -25.83
CA MET A 1 -16.88 -18.66 -25.21
C MET A 1 -16.29 -18.34 -23.84
N ALA A 2 -17.02 -18.62 -22.76
CA ALA A 2 -16.48 -18.49 -21.42
C ALA A 2 -15.40 -19.57 -21.25
N GLU A 3 -14.16 -19.16 -20.95
CA GLU A 3 -13.11 -20.09 -20.52
C GLU A 3 -13.62 -20.81 -19.26
N LEU A 4 -13.88 -22.08 -19.39
CA LEU A 4 -14.17 -22.96 -18.27
C LEU A 4 -12.88 -23.09 -17.46
N ASP A 5 -12.86 -22.51 -16.25
CA ASP A 5 -11.81 -22.78 -15.27
C ASP A 5 -11.82 -24.30 -14.97
N PRO A 6 -10.80 -25.06 -15.42
CA PRO A 6 -10.77 -26.52 -15.25
C PRO A 6 -10.69 -26.95 -13.78
N PHE A 7 -10.40 -26.02 -12.86
CA PHE A 7 -10.27 -26.28 -11.42
C PHE A 7 -11.54 -25.93 -10.63
N ALA A 8 -12.47 -25.16 -11.20
CA ALA A 8 -13.72 -24.79 -10.50
C ALA A 8 -14.55 -26.02 -10.11
N GLY A 9 -14.58 -27.05 -10.99
CA GLY A 9 -15.24 -28.32 -10.70
C GLY A 9 -14.53 -29.15 -9.62
N LEU A 10 -13.20 -29.12 -9.59
CA LEU A 10 -12.40 -29.86 -8.63
C LEU A 10 -12.51 -29.28 -7.21
N ALA A 11 -12.58 -27.96 -7.08
CA ALA A 11 -12.80 -27.29 -5.80
C ALA A 11 -14.14 -27.70 -5.17
N ASN A 12 -15.20 -27.80 -5.97
CA ASN A 12 -16.51 -28.26 -5.51
C ASN A 12 -16.49 -29.76 -5.07
N VAL A 13 -15.75 -30.61 -5.78
CA VAL A 13 -15.62 -32.03 -5.47
C VAL A 13 -14.79 -32.26 -4.19
N LEU A 14 -13.78 -31.43 -3.97
CA LEU A 14 -12.89 -31.53 -2.79
C LEU A 14 -13.41 -30.76 -1.57
N GLY A 15 -14.53 -30.03 -1.69
CA GLY A 15 -15.05 -29.16 -0.62
C GLY A 15 -14.11 -28.00 -0.26
N VAL A 16 -13.20 -27.64 -1.19
CA VAL A 16 -12.26 -26.51 -1.01
C VAL A 16 -12.93 -25.26 -1.55
N ALA A 17 -13.02 -24.22 -0.72
CA ALA A 17 -13.53 -22.94 -1.17
C ALA A 17 -12.66 -22.41 -2.34
N PRO A 18 -13.26 -21.81 -3.39
CA PRO A 18 -12.53 -21.31 -4.58
C PRO A 18 -11.53 -20.20 -4.24
N VAL A 19 -11.68 -19.60 -3.06
CA VAL A 19 -10.75 -18.60 -2.51
C VAL A 19 -10.50 -18.93 -1.05
N GLN A 20 -9.21 -19.04 -0.68
CA GLN A 20 -8.80 -19.15 0.71
C GLN A 20 -8.22 -17.82 1.17
N VAL A 21 -8.88 -17.16 2.11
CA VAL A 21 -8.41 -15.93 2.73
C VAL A 21 -7.87 -16.18 4.14
N ASP A 22 -7.04 -15.27 4.64
CA ASP A 22 -6.44 -15.34 5.98
C ASP A 22 -7.02 -14.25 6.90
N PRO A 23 -8.22 -14.42 7.46
CA PRO A 23 -8.88 -13.40 8.28
C PRO A 23 -8.14 -13.10 9.59
N HIS A 24 -7.19 -13.95 9.98
CA HIS A 24 -6.39 -13.80 11.19
C HIS A 24 -4.99 -13.23 10.94
N ARG A 25 -4.69 -12.83 9.70
CA ARG A 25 -3.37 -12.28 9.33
C ARG A 25 -3.01 -11.07 10.21
N GLN A 26 -3.93 -10.12 10.38
CA GLN A 26 -3.66 -8.92 11.17
C GLN A 26 -3.31 -9.23 12.62
N ALA A 27 -4.02 -10.14 13.27
CA ALA A 27 -3.74 -10.54 14.64
C ALA A 27 -2.37 -11.25 14.78
N ARG A 28 -2.00 -12.08 13.80
CA ARG A 28 -0.74 -12.84 13.81
C ARG A 28 0.46 -12.02 13.33
N LYS A 29 0.28 -11.20 12.29
CA LYS A 29 1.37 -10.53 11.56
C LYS A 29 1.41 -9.02 11.83
N GLY A 30 0.33 -8.42 12.34
CA GLY A 30 0.16 -6.98 12.44
C GLY A 30 -0.14 -6.28 11.11
N VAL A 31 -0.32 -7.05 10.03
CA VAL A 31 -0.59 -6.55 8.66
C VAL A 31 -1.95 -7.09 8.22
N PRO A 32 -2.87 -6.26 7.71
CA PRO A 32 -4.17 -6.71 7.24
C PRO A 32 -4.04 -7.66 6.05
N GLU A 33 -5.04 -8.53 5.87
CA GLU A 33 -5.20 -9.26 4.61
C GLU A 33 -5.59 -8.27 3.51
N VAL A 34 -4.90 -8.36 2.37
CA VAL A 34 -5.16 -7.54 1.19
C VAL A 34 -5.57 -8.44 0.03
N VAL A 35 -6.71 -8.17 -0.57
CA VAL A 35 -7.18 -8.88 -1.76
C VAL A 35 -6.48 -8.30 -2.99
N TYR A 36 -5.55 -9.06 -3.57
CA TYR A 36 -4.91 -8.69 -4.82
C TYR A 36 -5.82 -9.05 -6.00
N ALA A 37 -6.36 -8.06 -6.69
CA ALA A 37 -7.39 -8.25 -7.72
C ALA A 37 -6.82 -8.51 -9.13
N ALA A 38 -5.57 -8.06 -9.42
CA ALA A 38 -5.01 -8.24 -10.76
C ALA A 38 -4.91 -9.73 -11.13
N GLY A 39 -5.35 -10.06 -12.34
CA GLY A 39 -5.39 -11.43 -12.86
C GLY A 39 -6.49 -12.33 -12.27
N LYS A 40 -7.31 -11.82 -11.35
CA LYS A 40 -8.49 -12.53 -10.84
C LYS A 40 -9.75 -12.11 -11.58
N ALA A 41 -10.66 -13.06 -11.82
CA ALA A 41 -12.00 -12.74 -12.28
C ALA A 41 -12.71 -11.85 -11.21
N PRO A 42 -13.48 -10.82 -11.61
CA PRO A 42 -14.14 -9.92 -10.67
C PRO A 42 -14.99 -10.63 -9.61
N ARG A 43 -15.69 -11.72 -9.98
CA ARG A 43 -16.49 -12.54 -9.05
C ARG A 43 -15.65 -13.26 -8.00
N LEU A 44 -14.39 -13.65 -8.29
CA LEU A 44 -13.47 -14.22 -7.30
C LEU A 44 -12.99 -13.17 -6.30
N THR A 45 -12.74 -11.96 -6.79
CA THR A 45 -12.42 -10.82 -5.91
C THR A 45 -13.60 -10.51 -4.98
N LEU A 46 -14.83 -10.47 -5.50
CA LEU A 46 -16.04 -10.28 -4.69
C LEU A 46 -16.19 -11.37 -3.63
N ALA A 47 -15.98 -12.64 -4.00
CA ALA A 47 -16.08 -13.77 -3.06
C ALA A 47 -15.05 -13.64 -1.92
N ALA A 48 -13.80 -13.27 -2.25
CA ALA A 48 -12.75 -13.04 -1.25
C ALA A 48 -13.09 -11.87 -0.31
N VAL A 49 -13.60 -10.76 -0.85
CA VAL A 49 -14.00 -9.59 -0.07
C VAL A 49 -15.16 -9.94 0.86
N ARG A 50 -16.19 -10.66 0.39
CA ARG A 50 -17.31 -11.11 1.24
C ARG A 50 -16.85 -11.98 2.39
N ASP A 51 -16.03 -13.01 2.10
CA ASP A 51 -15.51 -13.91 3.15
C ASP A 51 -14.69 -13.15 4.20
N LEU A 52 -13.84 -12.20 3.77
CA LEU A 52 -13.09 -11.35 4.70
C LEU A 52 -13.97 -10.42 5.51
N LEU A 53 -14.96 -9.75 4.90
CA LEU A 53 -15.89 -8.86 5.62
C LEU A 53 -16.68 -9.59 6.72
N GLU A 54 -17.04 -10.85 6.46
CA GLU A 54 -17.75 -11.68 7.43
C GLU A 54 -16.85 -12.16 8.58
N ARG A 55 -15.60 -12.53 8.25
CA ARG A 55 -14.71 -13.22 9.19
C ARG A 55 -13.70 -12.31 9.88
N GLN A 56 -13.37 -11.14 9.32
CA GLN A 56 -12.46 -10.20 9.97
C GLN A 56 -13.18 -9.40 11.06
N PRO A 57 -12.62 -9.35 12.29
CA PRO A 57 -13.26 -8.62 13.40
C PRO A 57 -13.47 -7.12 13.10
N ASN A 58 -12.51 -6.49 12.41
CA ASN A 58 -12.56 -5.07 12.10
C ASN A 58 -13.51 -4.72 10.95
N GLY A 59 -13.99 -5.72 10.17
CA GLY A 59 -14.91 -5.50 9.05
C GLY A 59 -14.37 -4.58 7.95
N ARG A 60 -13.05 -4.59 7.73
CA ARG A 60 -12.35 -3.69 6.78
C ARG A 60 -11.44 -4.50 5.86
N VAL A 61 -11.56 -4.32 4.56
CA VAL A 61 -10.82 -5.09 3.55
C VAL A 61 -10.21 -4.15 2.51
N LEU A 62 -8.90 -4.23 2.35
CA LEU A 62 -8.21 -3.58 1.23
C LEU A 62 -8.22 -4.47 0.00
N VAL A 63 -8.49 -3.87 -1.15
CA VAL A 63 -8.40 -4.50 -2.47
C VAL A 63 -7.35 -3.76 -3.28
N SER A 64 -6.29 -4.43 -3.65
CA SER A 64 -5.17 -3.91 -4.43
C SER A 64 -5.34 -4.25 -5.91
N ARG A 65 -4.93 -3.38 -6.80
CA ARG A 65 -4.97 -3.52 -8.26
C ARG A 65 -6.38 -3.78 -8.79
N ALA A 66 -7.38 -3.16 -8.20
CA ALA A 66 -8.76 -3.23 -8.66
C ALA A 66 -8.92 -2.46 -9.98
N THR A 67 -9.58 -3.10 -10.94
CA THR A 67 -10.05 -2.44 -12.16
C THR A 67 -11.37 -1.71 -11.89
N ALA A 68 -11.80 -0.85 -12.83
CA ALA A 68 -13.11 -0.21 -12.75
C ALA A 68 -14.23 -1.25 -12.65
N GLU A 69 -14.15 -2.34 -13.44
CA GLU A 69 -15.12 -3.45 -13.41
C GLU A 69 -15.21 -4.08 -12.01
N VAL A 70 -14.08 -4.32 -11.35
CA VAL A 70 -14.06 -4.85 -9.97
C VAL A 70 -14.70 -3.84 -9.02
N ALA A 71 -14.38 -2.56 -9.14
CA ALA A 71 -14.93 -1.51 -8.29
C ALA A 71 -16.46 -1.41 -8.43
N ASP A 72 -16.97 -1.43 -9.67
CA ASP A 72 -18.40 -1.35 -9.98
C ASP A 72 -19.14 -2.59 -9.48
N LEU A 73 -18.57 -3.78 -9.66
CA LEU A 73 -19.13 -5.02 -9.12
C LEU A 73 -19.20 -5.00 -7.59
N LEU A 74 -18.13 -4.56 -6.91
CA LEU A 74 -18.14 -4.48 -5.45
C LEU A 74 -19.17 -3.48 -4.94
N ARG A 75 -19.33 -2.31 -5.59
CA ARG A 75 -20.37 -1.33 -5.23
C ARG A 75 -21.76 -1.93 -5.43
N SER A 76 -22.06 -2.43 -6.63
CA SER A 76 -23.40 -2.97 -6.94
C SER A 76 -23.83 -4.10 -6.02
N GLU A 77 -22.89 -4.91 -5.56
CA GLU A 77 -23.16 -6.12 -4.78
C GLU A 77 -23.10 -5.91 -3.25
N LEU A 78 -22.35 -4.90 -2.77
CA LEU A 78 -22.12 -4.73 -1.33
C LEU A 78 -22.77 -3.47 -0.74
N GLU A 79 -22.86 -2.36 -1.48
CA GLU A 79 -23.49 -1.14 -0.96
C GLU A 79 -24.97 -1.30 -0.59
N PRO A 80 -25.80 -2.12 -1.30
CA PRO A 80 -27.17 -2.37 -0.89
C PRO A 80 -27.30 -2.99 0.51
N SER A 81 -26.27 -3.70 1.00
CA SER A 81 -26.22 -4.24 2.37
C SER A 81 -25.72 -3.24 3.40
N GLY A 82 -25.37 -2.01 2.98
CA GLY A 82 -24.82 -0.96 3.82
C GLY A 82 -23.29 -0.97 3.95
N ALA A 83 -22.59 -1.77 3.18
CA ALA A 83 -21.14 -1.70 3.11
C ALA A 83 -20.68 -0.41 2.40
N GLY A 84 -19.52 0.14 2.80
CA GLY A 84 -18.88 1.25 2.11
C GLY A 84 -17.84 0.72 1.12
N VAL A 85 -17.78 1.31 -0.09
CA VAL A 85 -16.73 1.03 -1.09
C VAL A 85 -16.05 2.32 -1.49
N LEU A 86 -14.89 2.58 -0.91
CA LEU A 86 -14.09 3.78 -1.14
C LEU A 86 -12.95 3.46 -2.11
N ALA A 87 -12.75 4.32 -3.11
CA ALA A 87 -11.61 4.23 -4.01
C ALA A 87 -10.51 5.23 -3.62
N ALA A 88 -9.26 4.82 -3.75
CA ALA A 88 -8.13 5.74 -3.63
C ALA A 88 -8.19 6.83 -4.70
N PRO A 89 -7.67 8.04 -4.43
CA PRO A 89 -7.78 9.19 -5.34
C PRO A 89 -7.27 8.92 -6.76
N ASN A 90 -6.21 8.14 -6.88
CA ASN A 90 -5.59 7.83 -8.17
C ASN A 90 -5.97 6.43 -8.71
N GLY A 91 -6.96 5.77 -8.11
CA GLY A 91 -7.47 4.46 -8.53
C GLY A 91 -6.61 3.27 -8.08
N GLY A 92 -6.97 2.08 -8.56
CA GLY A 92 -6.22 0.84 -8.32
C GLY A 92 -6.36 0.23 -6.92
N THR A 93 -6.67 1.02 -5.91
CA THR A 93 -6.86 0.55 -4.53
C THR A 93 -8.25 0.90 -4.03
N LEU A 94 -8.92 -0.08 -3.41
CA LEU A 94 -10.21 0.12 -2.78
C LEU A 94 -10.13 -0.27 -1.30
N LEU A 95 -10.91 0.43 -0.48
CA LEU A 95 -11.25 0.01 0.87
C LEU A 95 -12.73 -0.34 0.91
N VAL A 96 -13.03 -1.57 1.29
CA VAL A 96 -14.39 -2.05 1.51
C VAL A 96 -14.60 -2.20 3.01
N THR A 97 -15.68 -1.61 3.52
CA THR A 97 -15.97 -1.61 4.96
C THR A 97 -17.37 -2.14 5.21
N ARG A 98 -17.51 -2.93 6.26
CA ARG A 98 -18.82 -3.27 6.82
C ARG A 98 -19.48 -2.02 7.41
N ARG A 99 -20.81 -1.99 7.47
CA ARG A 99 -21.60 -0.84 7.98
C ARG A 99 -21.21 -0.42 9.40
N ASP A 100 -20.84 -1.37 10.23
CA ASP A 100 -20.49 -1.21 11.65
C ASP A 100 -18.97 -1.19 11.89
N ALA A 101 -18.17 -1.07 10.83
CA ALA A 101 -16.72 -1.08 10.95
C ALA A 101 -16.18 0.24 11.51
N ASP A 102 -15.49 0.18 12.63
CA ASP A 102 -14.77 1.31 13.19
C ASP A 102 -13.52 1.66 12.37
N PRO A 103 -13.08 2.92 12.37
CA PRO A 103 -11.79 3.29 11.80
C PRO A 103 -10.64 2.59 12.53
N PRO A 104 -9.46 2.43 11.88
CA PRO A 104 -8.29 1.87 12.56
C PRO A 104 -7.90 2.72 13.77
N ILE A 105 -7.50 2.05 14.85
CA ILE A 105 -6.98 2.74 16.04
C ILE A 105 -5.63 3.38 15.70
N GLU A 106 -5.49 4.68 15.93
CA GLU A 106 -4.23 5.37 15.73
C GLU A 106 -3.17 4.88 16.70
N THR A 107 -2.01 4.49 16.15
CA THR A 107 -0.87 3.96 16.92
C THR A 107 0.11 5.04 17.37
N GLY A 108 0.02 6.23 16.77
CA GLY A 108 1.01 7.30 16.90
C GLY A 108 2.22 7.12 15.96
N GLY A 109 2.27 6.04 15.17
CA GLY A 109 3.29 5.87 14.13
C GLY A 109 3.12 6.85 12.98
N VAL A 110 4.22 7.39 12.46
CA VAL A 110 4.22 8.38 11.38
C VAL A 110 5.05 7.88 10.20
N VAL A 111 4.41 7.76 9.05
CA VAL A 111 5.06 7.35 7.80
C VAL A 111 5.13 8.54 6.84
N GLY A 112 6.35 8.91 6.44
CA GLY A 112 6.57 9.82 5.34
C GLY A 112 6.32 9.11 4.01
N LEU A 113 5.76 9.82 3.01
CA LEU A 113 5.51 9.27 1.69
C LEU A 113 5.81 10.32 0.62
N LEU A 114 6.82 10.06 -0.21
CA LEU A 114 7.23 10.95 -1.29
C LEU A 114 7.08 10.26 -2.64
N THR A 115 6.56 10.95 -3.66
CA THR A 115 6.56 10.45 -5.04
C THR A 115 7.47 11.28 -5.92
N ALA A 116 8.21 10.63 -6.84
CA ALA A 116 9.06 11.32 -7.81
C ALA A 116 8.23 12.06 -8.87
N GLY A 117 7.20 11.42 -9.39
CA GLY A 117 6.27 11.97 -10.35
C GLY A 117 4.81 11.75 -9.96
N ALA A 118 3.92 12.56 -10.58
CA ALA A 118 2.48 12.39 -10.39
C ALA A 118 1.98 11.01 -10.87
N SER A 119 2.64 10.42 -11.86
CA SER A 119 2.29 9.08 -12.36
C SER A 119 2.58 7.95 -11.35
N ASP A 120 3.41 8.19 -10.33
CA ASP A 120 3.71 7.23 -9.27
C ASP A 120 2.60 7.17 -8.20
N ALA A 121 1.66 8.13 -8.23
CA ALA A 121 0.64 8.31 -7.21
C ALA A 121 -0.27 7.08 -6.98
N PRO A 122 -0.69 6.29 -7.98
CA PRO A 122 -1.51 5.08 -7.72
C PRO A 122 -0.80 4.05 -6.84
N ILE A 123 0.51 3.88 -7.03
CA ILE A 123 1.33 2.95 -6.23
C ILE A 123 1.59 3.50 -4.82
N ALA A 124 1.78 4.83 -4.73
CA ALA A 124 1.88 5.52 -3.46
C ALA A 124 0.57 5.44 -2.66
N ASP A 125 -0.59 5.53 -3.30
CA ASP A 125 -1.89 5.36 -2.67
C ASP A 125 -2.03 3.97 -2.03
N GLU A 126 -1.61 2.94 -2.75
CA GLU A 126 -1.63 1.56 -2.22
C GLU A 126 -0.82 1.45 -0.92
N ALA A 127 0.40 2.00 -0.91
CA ALA A 127 1.26 2.02 0.28
C ALA A 127 0.64 2.84 1.43
N ALA A 128 0.09 4.01 1.11
CA ALA A 128 -0.54 4.89 2.09
C ALA A 128 -1.75 4.23 2.75
N TRP A 129 -2.59 3.56 1.97
CA TRP A 129 -3.80 2.92 2.48
C TRP A 129 -3.48 1.75 3.38
N VAL A 130 -2.50 0.92 3.01
CA VAL A 130 -2.03 -0.16 3.90
C VAL A 130 -1.52 0.39 5.22
N ALA A 131 -0.68 1.43 5.19
CA ALA A 131 -0.14 2.01 6.41
C ALA A 131 -1.23 2.68 7.29
N ARG A 132 -2.24 3.34 6.67
CA ARG A 132 -3.41 3.88 7.39
C ARG A 132 -4.23 2.79 8.05
N GLU A 133 -4.52 1.69 7.36
CA GLU A 133 -5.25 0.55 7.93
C GLU A 133 -4.47 -0.16 9.04
N MET A 134 -3.17 0.09 9.15
CA MET A 134 -2.33 -0.32 10.29
C MET A 134 -2.20 0.77 11.39
N GLY A 135 -2.99 1.85 11.32
CA GLY A 135 -3.08 2.90 12.32
C GLY A 135 -2.02 3.99 12.23
N CYS A 136 -1.25 4.08 11.13
CA CYS A 136 -0.24 5.11 10.96
C CYS A 136 -0.80 6.40 10.36
N ARG A 137 -0.27 7.53 10.80
CA ARG A 137 -0.44 8.82 10.14
C ARG A 137 0.49 8.91 8.93
N ILE A 138 0.02 9.49 7.82
CA ILE A 138 0.81 9.69 6.60
C ILE A 138 1.13 11.16 6.41
N VAL A 139 2.41 11.48 6.26
CA VAL A 139 2.89 12.80 5.83
C VAL A 139 3.36 12.68 4.38
N ARG A 140 2.59 13.24 3.46
CA ARG A 140 2.74 13.01 2.01
C ARG A 140 3.15 14.25 1.25
N ALA A 141 4.05 14.09 0.26
CA ALA A 141 4.30 15.05 -0.79
C ALA A 141 4.48 14.34 -2.13
N ASP A 142 3.80 14.84 -3.15
CA ASP A 142 3.80 14.26 -4.48
C ASP A 142 4.61 15.13 -5.45
N ASP A 143 5.13 14.50 -6.53
CA ASP A 143 5.83 15.15 -7.65
C ASP A 143 7.07 15.96 -7.22
N VAL A 144 7.91 15.35 -6.38
CA VAL A 144 9.14 15.96 -5.84
C VAL A 144 10.42 15.33 -6.43
N GLY A 145 10.35 14.90 -7.68
CA GLY A 145 11.44 14.21 -8.38
C GLY A 145 12.73 15.01 -8.51
N VAL A 146 13.84 14.31 -8.71
CA VAL A 146 15.22 14.84 -8.73
C VAL A 146 15.51 15.85 -9.84
N ALA A 147 14.69 15.91 -10.89
CA ALA A 147 14.79 16.93 -11.93
C ALA A 147 14.61 18.37 -11.42
N GLY A 148 14.10 18.52 -10.18
CA GLY A 148 13.99 19.79 -9.49
C GLY A 148 14.23 19.63 -7.99
N LEU A 149 15.48 19.47 -7.57
CA LEU A 149 15.85 19.21 -6.16
C LEU A 149 15.31 20.23 -5.16
N HIS A 150 15.09 21.49 -5.59
CA HIS A 150 14.47 22.51 -4.75
C HIS A 150 13.07 22.14 -4.26
N ARG A 151 12.38 21.24 -4.97
CA ARG A 151 11.05 20.75 -4.57
C ARG A 151 11.08 19.87 -3.32
N LEU A 152 12.24 19.35 -2.94
CA LEU A 152 12.40 18.50 -1.76
C LEU A 152 12.49 19.30 -0.45
N GLU A 153 12.82 20.59 -0.48
CA GLU A 153 13.08 21.36 0.74
C GLU A 153 11.87 21.37 1.69
N ALA A 154 10.68 21.74 1.21
CA ALA A 154 9.48 21.81 2.01
C ALA A 154 9.01 20.43 2.50
N PRO A 155 8.95 19.39 1.63
CA PRO A 155 8.65 18.03 2.07
C PRO A 155 9.58 17.49 3.16
N LEU A 156 10.90 17.64 3.01
CA LEU A 156 11.86 17.17 4.03
C LEU A 156 11.71 17.91 5.35
N ARG A 157 11.40 19.20 5.32
CA ARG A 157 11.06 19.97 6.51
C ARG A 157 9.80 19.45 7.17
N SER A 158 8.75 19.21 6.40
CA SER A 158 7.48 18.65 6.89
C SER A 158 7.67 17.27 7.52
N LEU A 159 8.45 16.37 6.90
CA LEU A 159 8.76 15.06 7.49
C LEU A 159 9.41 15.19 8.87
N ARG A 160 10.33 16.13 9.03
CA ARG A 160 11.04 16.40 10.29
C ARG A 160 10.11 17.02 11.34
N GLU A 161 9.30 18.04 10.97
CA GLU A 161 8.33 18.71 11.85
C GLU A 161 7.27 17.73 12.37
N HIS A 162 6.90 16.74 11.59
CA HIS A 162 5.94 15.71 11.97
C HIS A 162 6.58 14.46 12.59
N ALA A 163 7.90 14.48 12.82
CA ALA A 163 8.65 13.36 13.38
C ALA A 163 8.37 12.03 12.68
N ALA A 164 8.52 11.98 11.35
CA ALA A 164 8.34 10.75 10.58
C ALA A 164 9.30 9.67 11.09
N ASP A 165 8.80 8.46 11.30
CA ASP A 165 9.55 7.30 11.81
C ASP A 165 10.28 6.54 10.71
N VAL A 166 9.76 6.64 9.49
CA VAL A 166 10.23 5.96 8.28
C VAL A 166 9.68 6.70 7.07
N VAL A 167 10.40 6.69 5.95
CA VAL A 167 9.97 7.34 4.71
C VAL A 167 9.86 6.32 3.59
N ILE A 168 8.72 6.25 2.93
CA ILE A 168 8.55 5.54 1.66
C ILE A 168 8.83 6.54 0.53
N VAL A 169 9.70 6.18 -0.40
CA VAL A 169 10.00 6.99 -1.58
C VAL A 169 9.68 6.20 -2.84
N VAL A 170 8.68 6.68 -3.58
CA VAL A 170 8.11 6.01 -4.74
C VAL A 170 8.67 6.66 -6.01
N ALA A 171 9.33 5.89 -6.85
CA ALA A 171 9.96 6.42 -8.06
C ALA A 171 10.01 5.39 -9.19
N GLY A 172 9.61 5.81 -10.38
CA GLY A 172 9.85 5.12 -11.64
C GLY A 172 11.11 5.64 -12.34
N MET A 173 11.14 5.58 -13.67
CA MET A 173 12.26 6.03 -14.52
C MET A 173 13.62 5.48 -14.08
N ASP A 174 14.50 6.36 -13.61
CA ASP A 174 15.86 6.08 -13.14
C ASP A 174 15.93 5.72 -11.64
N GLY A 175 14.83 5.87 -10.91
CA GLY A 175 14.78 5.55 -9.48
C GLY A 175 15.74 6.31 -8.58
N ALA A 176 16.16 7.52 -8.94
CA ALA A 176 17.21 8.25 -8.24
C ALA A 176 16.73 8.91 -6.93
N LEU A 177 15.44 9.27 -6.83
CA LEU A 177 14.91 10.00 -5.68
C LEU A 177 15.15 9.29 -4.33
N PRO A 178 14.96 7.97 -4.16
CA PRO A 178 15.21 7.29 -2.89
C PRO A 178 16.65 7.44 -2.39
N SER A 179 17.65 7.39 -3.29
CA SER A 179 19.05 7.59 -2.93
C SER A 179 19.32 9.01 -2.42
N VAL A 180 18.72 10.01 -3.05
CA VAL A 180 18.83 11.42 -2.63
C VAL A 180 18.18 11.62 -1.25
N VAL A 181 16.96 11.13 -1.07
CA VAL A 181 16.23 11.28 0.21
C VAL A 181 16.96 10.54 1.32
N SER A 182 17.46 9.33 1.07
CA SER A 182 18.21 8.56 2.08
C SER A 182 19.47 9.26 2.57
N GLY A 183 20.09 10.10 1.74
CA GLY A 183 21.22 10.94 2.15
C GLY A 183 20.83 12.20 2.93
N LEU A 184 19.54 12.52 3.06
CA LEU A 184 19.03 13.76 3.64
C LEU A 184 18.18 13.57 4.91
N VAL A 185 17.84 12.33 5.27
CA VAL A 185 17.03 12.01 6.45
C VAL A 185 17.81 11.07 7.38
N ASP A 186 17.45 11.08 8.66
CA ASP A 186 18.04 10.25 9.71
C ASP A 186 17.15 9.08 10.15
N VAL A 187 16.13 8.78 9.32
CA VAL A 187 15.20 7.65 9.52
C VAL A 187 15.32 6.63 8.37
N PRO A 188 14.91 5.38 8.58
CA PRO A 188 14.92 4.39 7.49
C PRO A 188 14.13 4.85 6.26
N VAL A 189 14.67 4.58 5.09
CA VAL A 189 14.01 4.85 3.80
C VAL A 189 13.66 3.55 3.11
N ILE A 190 12.42 3.44 2.62
CA ILE A 190 11.94 2.33 1.81
C ILE A 190 11.79 2.81 0.38
N GLY A 191 12.66 2.36 -0.50
CA GLY A 191 12.56 2.58 -1.93
C GLY A 191 11.48 1.68 -2.53
N LEU A 192 10.49 2.29 -3.15
CA LEU A 192 9.41 1.62 -3.87
C LEU A 192 9.55 1.95 -5.36
N PRO A 193 10.21 1.07 -6.12
CA PRO A 193 10.33 1.25 -7.56
C PRO A 193 8.97 1.04 -8.23
N THR A 194 8.65 1.87 -9.23
CA THR A 194 7.43 1.70 -10.03
C THR A 194 7.75 1.29 -11.45
N SER A 195 6.81 0.61 -12.10
CA SER A 195 6.90 0.27 -13.52
C SER A 195 6.70 1.47 -14.46
N ILE A 196 6.51 2.66 -13.90
CA ILE A 196 6.36 3.91 -14.64
C ILE A 196 7.67 4.31 -15.30
N GLY A 197 7.63 4.51 -16.59
CA GLY A 197 8.81 4.92 -17.35
C GLY A 197 8.77 4.47 -18.80
N TYR A 198 9.82 4.77 -19.53
CA TYR A 198 9.98 4.42 -20.94
C TYR A 198 11.47 4.17 -21.25
N GLY A 199 11.76 3.76 -22.49
CA GLY A 199 13.13 3.53 -22.96
C GLY A 199 13.74 2.23 -22.40
N LEU A 200 15.05 2.22 -22.25
CA LEU A 200 15.82 1.02 -21.89
C LEU A 200 15.47 0.46 -20.50
N GLY A 201 15.09 1.32 -19.58
CA GLY A 201 14.77 0.94 -18.20
C GLY A 201 13.31 0.54 -17.96
N GLY A 202 12.53 0.24 -19.00
CA GLY A 202 11.10 -0.05 -18.92
C GLY A 202 10.71 -1.12 -17.91
N GLY A 203 9.44 -1.05 -17.45
CA GLY A 203 8.90 -2.00 -16.47
C GLY A 203 9.48 -1.88 -15.05
N GLY A 204 10.14 -0.76 -14.72
CA GLY A 204 10.68 -0.49 -13.38
C GLY A 204 12.04 -1.13 -13.08
N VAL A 205 12.63 -1.88 -14.03
CA VAL A 205 13.91 -2.57 -13.81
C VAL A 205 15.05 -1.59 -13.54
N ALA A 206 15.13 -0.47 -14.30
CA ALA A 206 16.15 0.54 -14.04
C ALA A 206 15.98 1.19 -12.67
N ALA A 207 14.75 1.51 -12.28
CA ALA A 207 14.44 2.07 -10.96
C ALA A 207 14.87 1.10 -9.84
N LEU A 208 14.52 -0.18 -9.96
CA LEU A 208 14.93 -1.21 -8.99
C LEU A 208 16.44 -1.32 -8.87
N LEU A 209 17.15 -1.44 -9.99
CA LEU A 209 18.62 -1.60 -10.00
C LEU A 209 19.33 -0.35 -9.46
N SER A 210 18.84 0.85 -9.80
CA SER A 210 19.36 2.12 -9.28
C SER A 210 19.21 2.21 -7.75
N MET A 211 18.04 1.86 -7.23
CA MET A 211 17.79 1.85 -5.78
C MET A 211 18.67 0.82 -5.05
N LEU A 212 18.83 -0.40 -5.61
CA LEU A 212 19.69 -1.44 -5.05
C LEU A 212 21.18 -1.08 -5.11
N GLN A 213 21.61 -0.28 -6.08
CA GLN A 213 23.00 0.15 -6.28
C GLN A 213 23.35 1.42 -5.53
N THR A 214 22.47 1.92 -4.66
CA THR A 214 22.74 3.15 -3.90
C THR A 214 23.96 3.03 -3.01
N CYS A 215 24.71 4.13 -2.86
CA CYS A 215 25.75 4.26 -1.84
C CYS A 215 25.23 4.96 -0.56
N ALA A 216 23.98 5.44 -0.55
CA ALA A 216 23.39 6.08 0.62
C ALA A 216 22.94 5.00 1.63
N PRO A 217 23.48 4.98 2.87
CA PRO A 217 23.08 4.00 3.87
C PRO A 217 21.66 4.28 4.38
N GLY A 218 20.95 3.22 4.80
CA GLY A 218 19.60 3.36 5.37
C GLY A 218 18.47 3.16 4.35
N LEU A 219 18.76 2.94 3.07
CA LEU A 219 17.79 2.58 2.05
C LEU A 219 17.62 1.06 1.97
N VAL A 220 16.38 0.60 2.10
CA VAL A 220 15.95 -0.76 1.76
C VAL A 220 14.98 -0.69 0.59
N VAL A 221 14.91 -1.74 -0.23
CA VAL A 221 14.13 -1.71 -1.48
C VAL A 221 13.11 -2.85 -1.48
N VAL A 222 11.88 -2.55 -1.86
CA VAL A 222 10.85 -3.55 -2.11
C VAL A 222 10.77 -3.88 -3.61
N ASN A 223 9.98 -4.89 -3.97
CA ASN A 223 9.79 -5.24 -5.37
C ASN A 223 9.07 -4.13 -6.15
N ILE A 224 9.21 -4.14 -7.48
CA ILE A 224 8.54 -3.18 -8.38
C ILE A 224 7.03 -3.19 -8.13
N ASP A 225 6.46 -2.01 -8.04
CA ASP A 225 5.05 -1.76 -7.80
C ASP A 225 4.48 -2.42 -6.52
N ASN A 226 5.28 -2.82 -5.57
CA ASN A 226 4.82 -3.47 -4.35
C ASN A 226 4.44 -2.43 -3.26
N GLY A 227 3.39 -1.65 -3.51
CA GLY A 227 2.88 -0.67 -2.54
C GLY A 227 2.41 -1.32 -1.24
N VAL A 228 1.77 -2.50 -1.32
CA VAL A 228 1.37 -3.27 -0.14
C VAL A 228 2.57 -3.61 0.73
N GLY A 229 3.65 -4.12 0.13
CA GLY A 229 4.87 -4.47 0.86
C GLY A 229 5.56 -3.26 1.49
N ALA A 230 5.63 -2.14 0.76
CA ALA A 230 6.19 -0.89 1.26
C ALA A 230 5.38 -0.33 2.42
N GLY A 231 4.06 -0.21 2.27
CA GLY A 231 3.16 0.30 3.30
C GLY A 231 3.17 -0.56 4.56
N ALA A 232 3.12 -1.89 4.40
CA ALA A 232 3.17 -2.82 5.52
C ALA A 232 4.50 -2.74 6.29
N THR A 233 5.64 -2.71 5.56
CA THR A 233 6.96 -2.62 6.18
C THR A 233 7.13 -1.29 6.92
N ALA A 234 6.74 -0.18 6.29
CA ALA A 234 6.79 1.14 6.92
C ALA A 234 5.93 1.19 8.18
N ALA A 235 4.71 0.70 8.13
CA ALA A 235 3.82 0.70 9.29
C ALA A 235 4.33 -0.20 10.42
N LEU A 236 4.93 -1.35 10.12
CA LEU A 236 5.56 -2.19 11.15
C LEU A 236 6.70 -1.46 11.86
N ILE A 237 7.53 -0.70 11.12
CA ILE A 237 8.61 0.12 11.71
C ILE A 237 8.01 1.23 12.57
N ALA A 238 7.13 2.06 11.98
CA ALA A 238 6.53 3.21 12.65
C ALA A 238 5.77 2.82 13.93
N ASN A 239 5.00 1.73 13.89
CA ASN A 239 4.27 1.23 15.05
C ASN A 239 5.19 0.71 16.16
N ARG A 240 6.35 0.11 15.80
CA ARG A 240 7.36 -0.29 16.80
C ARG A 240 8.02 0.91 17.45
N VAL A 241 8.33 1.95 16.68
CA VAL A 241 8.89 3.21 17.20
C VAL A 241 7.87 3.90 18.11
N ALA A 242 6.61 4.04 17.67
CA ALA A 242 5.56 4.64 18.47
C ALA A 242 5.32 3.90 19.79
N ALA A 243 5.33 2.56 19.78
CA ALA A 243 5.16 1.76 20.98
C ALA A 243 6.33 1.89 21.97
N ALA A 244 7.52 2.27 21.50
CA ALA A 244 8.70 2.48 22.33
C ALA A 244 8.81 3.92 22.88
N ARG A 245 8.00 4.86 22.39
CA ARG A 245 8.00 6.24 22.91
C ARG A 245 7.48 6.29 24.36
N PRO A 246 8.10 7.06 25.26
CA PRO A 246 7.59 7.25 26.61
C PRO A 246 6.13 7.80 26.56
N ARG A 247 5.22 7.15 27.27
CA ARG A 247 3.85 7.66 27.45
C ARG A 247 3.93 8.92 28.29
N GLY A 248 3.75 10.10 27.68
CA GLY A 248 3.74 11.38 28.39
C GLY A 248 4.70 12.46 27.88
N ALA A 249 5.51 12.20 26.87
CA ALA A 249 6.22 13.25 26.14
C ALA A 249 5.27 13.85 25.08
N GLY A 250 4.27 14.60 25.54
CA GLY A 250 3.52 15.52 24.67
C GLY A 250 4.48 16.64 24.24
N ILE A 251 4.63 16.83 22.94
CA ILE A 251 5.31 18.00 22.34
C ILE A 251 4.38 19.19 22.40
#